data_09cdc6b4fed91d3a74afeb40da9bed64
#
_entry.id   09cdc6b4fed91d3a74afeb40da9bed64
#
_cell.length_a   1.000
_cell.length_b   1.000
_cell.length_c   1.000
_cell.angle_alpha   90.00
_cell.angle_beta   90.00
_cell.angle_gamma   90.00
#
_symmetry.space_group_name_H-M   'P 1'
#
loop_
_entity.id
_entity.type
_entity.pdbx_description
1 polymer ?
#
loop_
_entity_poly.entity_id
_entity_poly.type
_entity_poly.pdbx_seq_one_letter_code
_entity_poly.pdbx_strand_id
1 'polypeptide(L)'
;THSSSDFTDILAGGAEKSVLAGWEHSGETFRQWTKKGSLSNFREARRVGMNGFSTLNKVPEGAEYKYITTSDRGEPIALATYGNIFSITRQAIINDDLDQLSTVPMAMGRAASRTVGNLVNLVLTGNVKLSDGITLFDKKHSNLIEAGLTTPGLSAARHLMRTQKDKNGEVLNIAPKFLLVPAALEDRALQMINSTAPFGADK
;
A
#
# COMPACT_ATOMS: atom_id res chain seq x y z
N THR A 1 39.49 16.43 25.24
CA THR A 1 39.16 15.18 25.97
C THR A 1 37.79 14.72 25.47
N HIS A 2 37.79 13.70 24.61
CA HIS A 2 36.54 13.07 24.18
C HIS A 2 36.00 12.24 25.36
N SER A 3 34.73 12.42 25.72
CA SER A 3 34.08 11.65 26.76
C SER A 3 33.50 10.34 26.16
N SER A 4 33.25 9.34 27.01
CA SER A 4 32.61 8.09 26.60
C SER A 4 31.17 8.32 26.03
N SER A 5 30.53 9.42 26.43
CA SER A 5 29.22 9.83 25.89
C SER A 5 29.33 10.30 24.43
N ASP A 6 30.37 11.04 24.05
CA ASP A 6 30.59 11.50 22.69
C ASP A 6 30.74 10.34 21.71
N PHE A 7 31.42 9.27 22.15
CA PHE A 7 31.59 8.05 21.34
C PHE A 7 30.26 7.30 21.16
N THR A 8 29.43 7.25 22.20
CA THR A 8 28.11 6.62 22.13
C THR A 8 27.19 7.36 21.15
N ASP A 9 27.21 8.69 21.18
CA ASP A 9 26.39 9.53 20.30
C ASP A 9 26.81 9.41 18.82
N ILE A 10 28.12 9.32 18.55
CA ILE A 10 28.65 9.10 17.19
C ILE A 10 28.22 7.73 16.66
N LEU A 11 28.30 6.67 17.49
CA LEU A 11 27.89 5.33 17.12
C LEU A 11 26.37 5.26 16.86
N ALA A 12 25.56 5.89 17.72
CA ALA A 12 24.12 5.96 17.56
C ALA A 12 23.75 6.67 16.23
N GLY A 13 24.36 7.81 15.94
CA GLY A 13 24.16 8.54 14.70
C GLY A 13 24.59 7.76 13.45
N GLY A 14 25.65 6.97 13.53
CA GLY A 14 26.11 6.06 12.47
C GLY A 14 25.11 4.92 12.24
N ALA A 15 24.62 4.30 13.30
CA ALA A 15 23.62 3.24 13.24
C ALA A 15 22.30 3.74 12.65
N GLU A 16 21.81 4.91 13.07
CA GLU A 16 20.58 5.50 12.53
C GLU A 16 20.67 5.74 11.02
N LYS A 17 21.78 6.28 10.53
CA LYS A 17 22.00 6.47 9.09
C LYS A 17 22.02 5.14 8.33
N SER A 18 22.63 4.11 8.90
CA SER A 18 22.69 2.77 8.32
C SER A 18 21.30 2.11 8.27
N VAL A 19 20.48 2.27 9.33
CA VAL A 19 19.08 1.81 9.34
C VAL A 19 18.28 2.50 8.26
N LEU A 20 18.40 3.84 8.15
CA LEU A 20 17.69 4.60 7.12
C LEU A 20 18.11 4.18 5.71
N ALA A 21 19.39 4.03 5.46
CA ALA A 21 19.89 3.53 4.18
C ALA A 21 19.33 2.12 3.85
N GLY A 22 19.30 1.23 4.83
CA GLY A 22 18.68 -0.09 4.68
C GLY A 22 17.18 -0.03 4.37
N TRP A 23 16.47 0.88 5.00
CA TRP A 23 15.06 1.14 4.73
C TRP A 23 14.82 1.66 3.31
N GLU A 24 15.61 2.62 2.85
CA GLU A 24 15.44 3.26 1.54
C GLU A 24 15.82 2.33 0.38
N HIS A 25 16.88 1.53 0.55
CA HIS A 25 17.37 0.58 -0.46
C HIS A 25 16.71 -0.80 -0.40
N SER A 26 15.57 -0.91 0.30
CA SER A 26 14.79 -2.14 0.27
C SER A 26 14.08 -2.30 -1.07
N GLY A 27 14.05 -3.52 -1.63
CA GLY A 27 13.38 -3.83 -2.89
C GLY A 27 11.84 -3.86 -2.82
N GLU A 28 11.24 -3.28 -1.78
CA GLU A 28 9.80 -3.32 -1.56
C GLU A 28 9.03 -2.39 -2.50
N THR A 29 8.04 -2.94 -3.19
CA THR A 29 7.26 -2.24 -4.23
C THR A 29 6.02 -1.52 -3.70
N PHE A 30 5.59 -1.80 -2.47
CA PHE A 30 4.34 -1.26 -1.92
C PHE A 30 4.24 0.27 -1.97
N ARG A 31 5.38 0.97 -1.87
CA ARG A 31 5.44 2.44 -1.90
C ARG A 31 4.98 3.05 -3.22
N GLN A 32 5.05 2.28 -4.32
CA GLN A 32 4.67 2.76 -5.64
C GLN A 32 3.16 2.85 -5.83
N TRP A 33 2.41 1.96 -5.16
CA TRP A 33 0.96 1.83 -5.34
C TRP A 33 0.14 2.12 -4.08
N THR A 34 0.80 2.39 -2.95
CA THR A 34 0.14 2.85 -1.73
C THR A 34 0.40 4.34 -1.47
N LYS A 35 -0.45 4.97 -0.69
CA LYS A 35 -0.30 6.36 -0.27
C LYS A 35 0.12 6.42 1.20
N LYS A 36 1.20 7.16 1.48
CA LYS A 36 1.61 7.45 2.85
C LYS A 36 0.56 8.33 3.53
N GLY A 37 0.18 7.96 4.74
CA GLY A 37 -0.67 8.75 5.61
C GLY A 37 -0.02 8.96 6.98
N SER A 38 -0.60 9.81 7.79
CA SER A 38 -0.19 10.05 9.17
C SER A 38 -1.40 9.96 10.10
N LEU A 39 -1.16 9.47 11.31
CA LEU A 39 -2.10 9.49 12.41
C LEU A 39 -1.41 10.16 13.59
N SER A 40 -2.14 10.99 14.33
CA SER A 40 -1.58 11.79 15.44
C SER A 40 -1.48 11.00 16.75
N ASN A 41 -2.20 9.89 16.88
CA ASN A 41 -2.24 9.07 18.08
C ASN A 41 -2.55 7.60 17.77
N PHE A 42 -2.48 6.73 18.77
CA PHE A 42 -2.76 5.29 18.67
C PHE A 42 -4.26 4.93 18.76
N ARG A 43 -5.14 5.92 18.85
CA ARG A 43 -6.57 5.65 18.84
C ARG A 43 -7.01 5.26 17.44
N GLU A 44 -8.03 4.42 17.39
CA GLU A 44 -8.67 4.08 16.12
C GLU A 44 -9.22 5.35 15.46
N ALA A 45 -8.74 5.62 14.26
CA ALA A 45 -9.20 6.72 13.44
C ALA A 45 -10.00 6.15 12.26
N ARG A 46 -11.14 6.75 11.95
CA ARG A 46 -11.88 6.42 10.73
C ARG A 46 -11.46 7.40 9.64
N ARG A 47 -10.87 6.88 8.57
CA ARG A 47 -10.67 7.67 7.37
C ARG A 47 -11.95 7.67 6.56
N VAL A 48 -12.62 8.80 6.62
CA VAL A 48 -13.80 9.05 5.81
C VAL A 48 -13.38 9.31 4.38
N GLY A 49 -13.82 8.45 3.45
CA GLY A 49 -13.76 8.75 2.03
C GLY A 49 -14.87 9.75 1.71
N MET A 50 -14.53 10.93 1.18
CA MET A 50 -15.55 11.79 0.60
C MET A 50 -16.17 11.04 -0.58
N ASN A 51 -17.44 10.63 -0.44
CA ASN A 51 -18.21 10.15 -1.57
C ASN A 51 -18.38 11.30 -2.57
N GLY A 52 -18.25 10.99 -3.87
CA GLY A 52 -18.52 11.95 -4.90
C GLY A 52 -19.91 12.57 -4.70
N PHE A 53 -20.05 13.84 -5.04
CA PHE A 53 -21.37 14.43 -5.14
C PHE A 53 -22.12 13.73 -6.26
N SER A 54 -23.42 13.46 -6.04
CA SER A 54 -24.29 13.04 -7.15
C SER A 54 -24.27 14.08 -8.25
N THR A 55 -24.61 13.69 -9.47
CA THR A 55 -24.74 14.60 -10.60
C THR A 55 -25.62 15.78 -10.22
N LEU A 56 -25.17 16.99 -10.52
CA LEU A 56 -25.94 18.19 -10.19
C LEU A 56 -27.28 18.17 -10.90
N ASN A 57 -28.35 18.38 -10.16
CA ASN A 57 -29.69 18.49 -10.72
C ASN A 57 -29.85 19.81 -11.48
N LYS A 58 -30.47 19.77 -12.66
CA LYS A 58 -30.86 20.98 -13.37
C LYS A 58 -31.93 21.70 -12.53
N VAL A 59 -31.63 22.90 -12.09
CA VAL A 59 -32.57 23.76 -11.35
C VAL A 59 -33.22 24.72 -12.35
N PRO A 60 -34.52 24.62 -12.62
CA PRO A 60 -35.24 25.61 -13.43
C PRO A 60 -35.20 26.98 -12.75
N GLU A 61 -35.33 28.02 -13.54
CA GLU A 61 -35.39 29.40 -13.04
C GLU A 61 -36.56 29.55 -12.02
N GLY A 62 -36.23 29.99 -10.80
CA GLY A 62 -37.21 30.13 -9.68
C GLY A 62 -37.45 28.89 -8.83
N ALA A 63 -36.75 27.76 -9.07
CA ALA A 63 -36.85 26.55 -8.24
C ALA A 63 -35.82 26.54 -7.09
N GLU A 64 -36.20 25.90 -5.97
CA GLU A 64 -35.31 25.75 -4.79
C GLU A 64 -34.21 24.70 -5.05
N TYR A 65 -33.00 25.00 -4.54
CA TYR A 65 -31.90 24.07 -4.48
C TYR A 65 -32.16 22.96 -3.44
N LYS A 66 -32.01 21.71 -3.84
CA LYS A 66 -32.15 20.57 -2.93
C LYS A 66 -30.83 20.31 -2.21
N TYR A 67 -30.92 20.11 -0.88
CA TYR A 67 -29.76 19.68 -0.08
C TYR A 67 -29.35 18.27 -0.46
N ILE A 68 -28.05 18.08 -0.67
CA ILE A 68 -27.43 16.78 -0.90
C ILE A 68 -26.75 16.36 0.39
N THR A 69 -27.14 15.21 0.94
CA THR A 69 -26.47 14.62 2.10
C THR A 69 -25.32 13.73 1.63
N THR A 70 -24.11 14.02 2.10
CA THR A 70 -22.96 13.12 1.94
C THR A 70 -22.98 12.12 3.08
N SER A 71 -22.97 10.82 2.78
CA SER A 71 -22.85 9.79 3.82
C SER A 71 -21.38 9.39 3.99
N ASP A 72 -20.92 9.45 5.23
CA ASP A 72 -19.56 9.06 5.60
C ASP A 72 -19.44 7.53 5.68
N ARG A 73 -18.54 6.96 4.88
CA ARG A 73 -18.08 5.58 5.03
C ARG A 73 -16.58 5.62 5.30
N GLY A 74 -16.16 5.11 6.44
CA GLY A 74 -14.75 5.08 6.81
C GLY A 74 -14.37 3.73 7.36
N GLU A 75 -13.26 3.18 6.85
CA GLU A 75 -12.65 2.00 7.44
C GLU A 75 -11.79 2.41 8.65
N PRO A 76 -11.83 1.63 9.75
CA PRO A 76 -11.04 1.91 10.93
C PRO A 76 -9.56 1.66 10.64
N ILE A 77 -8.71 2.59 11.06
CA ILE A 77 -7.26 2.48 10.96
C ILE A 77 -6.68 2.74 12.35
N ALA A 78 -5.79 1.86 12.81
CA ALA A 78 -5.06 2.02 14.05
C ALA A 78 -3.56 1.90 13.82
N LEU A 79 -2.79 2.61 14.64
CA LEU A 79 -1.33 2.46 14.67
C LEU A 79 -0.95 1.21 15.48
N ALA A 80 0.05 0.48 14.99
CA ALA A 80 0.70 -0.59 15.73
C ALA A 80 2.21 -0.35 15.77
N THR A 81 2.85 -0.73 16.85
CA THR A 81 4.30 -0.62 17.01
C THR A 81 4.95 -1.97 16.76
N TYR A 82 5.94 -1.99 15.88
CA TYR A 82 6.78 -3.15 15.61
C TYR A 82 8.23 -2.78 15.91
N GLY A 83 8.98 -3.65 16.55
CA GLY A 83 10.37 -3.39 16.89
C GLY A 83 11.10 -4.62 17.38
N ASN A 84 12.41 -4.62 17.15
CA ASN A 84 13.36 -5.58 17.71
C ASN A 84 14.49 -4.83 18.37
N ILE A 85 15.07 -5.40 19.42
CA ILE A 85 16.23 -4.87 20.13
C ILE A 85 17.47 -5.53 19.56
N PHE A 86 18.42 -4.72 19.15
CA PHE A 86 19.77 -5.16 18.80
C PHE A 86 20.73 -4.72 19.93
N SER A 87 21.54 -5.66 20.41
CA SER A 87 22.60 -5.37 21.36
C SER A 87 23.94 -5.88 20.85
N ILE A 88 24.97 -5.08 20.98
CA ILE A 88 26.33 -5.43 20.62
C ILE A 88 27.22 -5.39 21.87
N THR A 89 28.10 -6.36 22.01
CA THR A 89 29.03 -6.40 23.12
C THR A 89 30.20 -5.45 22.85
N ARG A 90 30.83 -4.94 23.93
CA ARG A 90 32.04 -4.11 23.83
C ARG A 90 33.15 -4.84 23.08
N GLN A 91 33.26 -6.15 23.27
CA GLN A 91 34.30 -6.96 22.64
C GLN A 91 34.09 -7.09 21.14
N ALA A 92 32.85 -7.20 20.70
CA ALA A 92 32.49 -7.19 19.27
C ALA A 92 32.77 -5.83 18.63
N ILE A 93 32.57 -4.72 19.35
CA ILE A 93 32.92 -3.36 18.85
C ILE A 93 34.43 -3.20 18.66
N ILE A 94 35.25 -3.73 19.56
CA ILE A 94 36.71 -3.61 19.49
C ILE A 94 37.30 -4.50 18.40
N ASN A 95 36.69 -5.65 18.13
CA ASN A 95 37.11 -6.63 17.15
C ASN A 95 36.22 -6.60 15.90
N ASP A 96 35.73 -5.45 15.50
CA ASP A 96 34.80 -5.33 14.35
C ASP A 96 35.52 -5.54 12.99
N ASP A 97 35.94 -6.76 12.75
CA ASP A 97 36.58 -7.17 11.48
C ASP A 97 35.56 -7.35 10.32
N LEU A 98 34.23 -7.29 10.59
CA LEU A 98 33.17 -7.63 9.65
C LEU A 98 32.20 -6.47 9.37
N ASP A 99 32.57 -5.24 9.70
CA ASP A 99 31.71 -4.05 9.55
C ASP A 99 30.28 -4.23 10.17
N GLN A 100 30.19 -5.00 11.26
CA GLN A 100 28.91 -5.33 11.89
C GLN A 100 28.18 -4.10 12.40
N LEU A 101 28.91 -3.06 12.77
CA LEU A 101 28.36 -1.77 13.23
C LEU A 101 27.53 -1.04 12.16
N SER A 102 27.80 -1.31 10.87
CA SER A 102 27.03 -0.73 9.77
C SER A 102 26.10 -1.75 9.12
N THR A 103 26.55 -2.99 8.98
CA THR A 103 25.83 -4.07 8.28
C THR A 103 24.57 -4.50 9.02
N VAL A 104 24.63 -4.67 10.34
CA VAL A 104 23.47 -5.11 11.14
C VAL A 104 22.38 -4.03 11.18
N PRO A 105 22.67 -2.75 11.47
CA PRO A 105 21.64 -1.71 11.38
C PRO A 105 21.02 -1.58 9.98
N MET A 106 21.81 -1.73 8.93
CA MET A 106 21.29 -1.74 7.55
C MET A 106 20.34 -2.93 7.31
N ALA A 107 20.70 -4.13 7.79
CA ALA A 107 19.82 -5.29 7.72
C ALA A 107 18.52 -5.10 8.49
N MET A 108 18.57 -4.43 9.66
CA MET A 108 17.38 -4.05 10.44
C MET A 108 16.48 -3.09 9.67
N GLY A 109 17.05 -2.10 8.98
CA GLY A 109 16.30 -1.18 8.12
C GLY A 109 15.56 -1.89 6.99
N ARG A 110 16.23 -2.84 6.32
CA ARG A 110 15.60 -3.71 5.29
C ARG A 110 14.50 -4.58 5.89
N ALA A 111 14.72 -5.16 7.07
CA ALA A 111 13.72 -5.98 7.75
C ALA A 111 12.49 -5.16 8.15
N ALA A 112 12.66 -3.95 8.62
CA ALA A 112 11.56 -3.04 8.94
C ALA A 112 10.72 -2.71 7.69
N SER A 113 11.36 -2.38 6.57
CA SER A 113 10.66 -2.13 5.29
C SER A 113 9.90 -3.37 4.81
N ARG A 114 10.52 -4.56 4.90
CA ARG A 114 9.86 -5.83 4.56
C ARG A 114 8.65 -6.10 5.45
N THR A 115 8.74 -5.82 6.74
CA THR A 115 7.61 -5.97 7.67
C THR A 115 6.42 -5.13 7.22
N VAL A 116 6.64 -3.86 6.87
CA VAL A 116 5.58 -3.00 6.34
C VAL A 116 5.03 -3.55 5.02
N GLY A 117 5.90 -3.97 4.08
CA GLY A 117 5.48 -4.59 2.83
C GLY A 117 4.62 -5.84 3.04
N ASN A 118 5.00 -6.72 3.96
CA ASN A 118 4.23 -7.91 4.31
C ASN A 118 2.85 -7.55 4.87
N LEU A 119 2.76 -6.54 5.76
CA LEU A 119 1.49 -6.09 6.31
C LEU A 119 0.56 -5.52 5.23
N VAL A 120 1.10 -4.73 4.31
CA VAL A 120 0.34 -4.19 3.18
C VAL A 120 -0.16 -5.31 2.26
N ASN A 121 0.71 -6.27 1.93
CA ASN A 121 0.33 -7.42 1.10
C ASN A 121 -0.69 -8.33 1.81
N LEU A 122 -0.59 -8.48 3.13
CA LEU A 122 -1.52 -9.29 3.92
C LEU A 122 -2.96 -8.75 3.84
N VAL A 123 -3.16 -7.44 3.75
CA VAL A 123 -4.49 -6.85 3.56
C VAL A 123 -5.13 -7.33 2.27
N LEU A 124 -4.35 -7.42 1.18
CA LEU A 124 -4.84 -7.87 -0.13
C LEU A 124 -5.02 -9.38 -0.18
N THR A 125 -4.01 -10.16 0.24
CA THR A 125 -4.01 -11.62 0.16
C THR A 125 -4.90 -12.29 1.21
N GLY A 126 -5.01 -11.67 2.39
CA GLY A 126 -5.87 -12.14 3.48
C GLY A 126 -7.35 -11.80 3.28
N ASN A 127 -7.67 -11.00 2.26
CA ASN A 127 -9.03 -10.60 1.92
C ASN A 127 -9.87 -10.22 3.15
N VAL A 128 -9.36 -9.26 3.91
CA VAL A 128 -9.92 -8.83 5.20
C VAL A 128 -11.38 -8.37 5.07
N LYS A 129 -12.16 -8.55 6.13
CA LYS A 129 -13.53 -8.03 6.20
C LYS A 129 -13.51 -6.52 6.40
N LEU A 130 -14.36 -5.82 5.67
CA LEU A 130 -14.57 -4.39 5.78
C LEU A 130 -15.64 -4.07 6.84
N SER A 131 -15.88 -2.79 7.09
CA SER A 131 -16.86 -2.30 8.06
C SER A 131 -18.31 -2.71 7.76
N ASP A 132 -18.61 -3.10 6.51
CA ASP A 132 -19.91 -3.62 6.09
C ASP A 132 -20.06 -5.16 6.33
N GLY A 133 -19.04 -5.81 6.91
CA GLY A 133 -19.01 -7.24 7.18
C GLY A 133 -18.71 -8.12 5.96
N ILE A 134 -18.47 -7.52 4.79
CA ILE A 134 -18.13 -8.21 3.55
C ILE A 134 -16.61 -8.17 3.36
N THR A 135 -16.04 -9.17 2.71
CA THR A 135 -14.59 -9.18 2.41
C THR A 135 -14.21 -8.13 1.39
N LEU A 136 -12.97 -7.64 1.43
CA LEU A 136 -12.45 -6.60 0.54
C LEU A 136 -12.72 -6.94 -0.93
N PHE A 137 -12.40 -8.16 -1.35
CA PHE A 137 -12.71 -8.68 -2.67
C PHE A 137 -13.93 -9.62 -2.57
N ASP A 138 -15.05 -9.17 -3.09
CA ASP A 138 -16.31 -9.91 -3.09
C ASP A 138 -17.16 -9.55 -4.31
N LYS A 139 -18.00 -10.48 -4.76
CA LYS A 139 -18.95 -10.25 -5.86
C LYS A 139 -19.94 -9.12 -5.55
N LYS A 140 -20.29 -8.93 -4.26
CA LYS A 140 -21.16 -7.84 -3.82
C LYS A 140 -20.51 -6.46 -3.97
N HIS A 141 -19.18 -6.40 -3.90
CA HIS A 141 -18.41 -5.19 -4.19
C HIS A 141 -18.15 -4.97 -5.69
N SER A 142 -18.55 -5.93 -6.54
CA SER A 142 -18.28 -5.88 -7.99
C SER A 142 -16.79 -5.68 -8.34
N ASN A 143 -15.90 -6.26 -7.53
CA ASN A 143 -14.45 -6.12 -7.64
C ASN A 143 -13.71 -7.46 -7.67
N LEU A 144 -14.43 -8.57 -7.79
CA LEU A 144 -13.87 -9.92 -7.86
C LEU A 144 -14.29 -10.60 -9.16
N ILE A 145 -13.31 -11.13 -9.89
CA ILE A 145 -13.49 -12.03 -11.03
C ILE A 145 -12.66 -13.29 -10.83
N GLU A 146 -13.20 -14.41 -11.26
CA GLU A 146 -12.51 -15.70 -11.27
C GLU A 146 -11.92 -15.96 -12.66
N ALA A 147 -10.86 -15.21 -12.99
CA ALA A 147 -10.15 -15.34 -14.26
C ALA A 147 -8.64 -15.34 -14.02
N GLY A 148 -7.95 -16.20 -14.75
CA GLY A 148 -6.48 -16.17 -14.75
C GLY A 148 -5.92 -14.91 -15.39
N LEU A 149 -4.61 -14.72 -15.29
CA LEU A 149 -3.90 -13.64 -15.98
C LEU A 149 -3.86 -13.92 -17.48
N THR A 150 -4.92 -13.51 -18.16
CA THR A 150 -5.13 -13.62 -19.61
C THR A 150 -5.61 -12.28 -20.15
N THR A 151 -5.50 -12.06 -21.46
CA THR A 151 -5.97 -10.83 -22.08
C THR A 151 -7.48 -10.58 -21.85
N PRO A 152 -8.38 -11.58 -22.01
CA PRO A 152 -9.77 -11.42 -21.63
C PRO A 152 -9.99 -11.13 -20.14
N GLY A 153 -9.24 -11.82 -19.26
CA GLY A 153 -9.31 -11.59 -17.81
C GLY A 153 -8.91 -10.17 -17.43
N LEU A 154 -7.82 -9.65 -18.00
CA LEU A 154 -7.38 -8.28 -17.78
C LEU A 154 -8.40 -7.26 -18.31
N SER A 155 -9.00 -7.54 -19.47
CA SER A 155 -10.06 -6.71 -20.03
C SER A 155 -11.28 -6.66 -19.13
N ALA A 156 -11.73 -7.81 -18.62
CA ALA A 156 -12.83 -7.91 -17.67
C ALA A 156 -12.54 -7.14 -16.37
N ALA A 157 -11.32 -7.24 -15.82
CA ALA A 157 -10.91 -6.50 -14.64
C ALA A 157 -10.96 -4.98 -14.87
N ARG A 158 -10.47 -4.50 -16.02
CA ARG A 158 -10.57 -3.09 -16.40
C ARG A 158 -12.00 -2.63 -16.51
N HIS A 159 -12.88 -3.46 -17.09
CA HIS A 159 -14.31 -3.16 -17.21
C HIS A 159 -14.93 -2.99 -15.82
N LEU A 160 -14.70 -3.92 -14.89
CA LEU A 160 -15.21 -3.81 -13.53
C LEU A 160 -14.76 -2.53 -12.84
N MET A 161 -13.48 -2.15 -12.94
CA MET A 161 -12.98 -0.90 -12.35
C MET A 161 -13.64 0.34 -12.96
N ARG A 162 -13.83 0.37 -14.29
CA ARG A 162 -14.46 1.52 -14.95
C ARG A 162 -15.94 1.64 -14.68
N THR A 163 -16.62 0.53 -14.47
CA THR A 163 -18.07 0.50 -14.20
C THR A 163 -18.39 0.49 -12.70
N GLN A 164 -17.36 0.53 -11.83
CA GLN A 164 -17.56 0.65 -10.40
C GLN A 164 -18.42 1.85 -10.06
N LYS A 165 -19.41 1.65 -9.18
CA LYS A 165 -20.36 2.66 -8.77
C LYS A 165 -20.12 3.14 -7.35
N ASP A 166 -20.48 4.38 -7.10
CA ASP A 166 -20.60 4.91 -5.75
C ASP A 166 -21.93 4.48 -5.11
N LYS A 167 -22.18 4.94 -3.87
CA LYS A 167 -23.43 4.64 -3.15
C LYS A 167 -24.69 5.24 -3.81
N ASN A 168 -24.52 6.27 -4.60
CA ASN A 168 -25.60 6.95 -5.31
C ASN A 168 -25.91 6.27 -6.64
N GLY A 169 -25.12 5.24 -7.01
CA GLY A 169 -25.24 4.52 -8.28
C GLY A 169 -24.49 5.18 -9.44
N GLU A 170 -23.77 6.28 -9.19
CA GLU A 170 -22.97 6.98 -10.20
C GLU A 170 -21.69 6.22 -10.52
N VAL A 171 -21.30 6.17 -11.77
CA VAL A 171 -20.11 5.47 -12.25
C VAL A 171 -18.87 6.28 -11.92
N LEU A 172 -17.94 5.66 -11.18
CA LEU A 172 -16.68 6.29 -10.74
C LEU A 172 -15.62 6.37 -11.84
N ASN A 173 -15.76 5.60 -12.92
CA ASN A 173 -14.83 5.53 -14.05
C ASN A 173 -13.35 5.41 -13.63
N ILE A 174 -13.06 4.51 -12.70
CA ILE A 174 -11.72 4.31 -12.15
C ILE A 174 -10.82 3.68 -13.21
N ALA A 175 -9.75 4.38 -13.58
CA ALA A 175 -8.73 3.85 -14.49
C ALA A 175 -7.69 3.03 -13.70
N PRO A 176 -7.43 1.76 -14.05
CA PRO A 176 -6.37 0.97 -13.43
C PRO A 176 -5.00 1.58 -13.75
N LYS A 177 -4.14 1.66 -12.74
CA LYS A 177 -2.79 2.22 -12.86
C LYS A 177 -1.70 1.18 -12.63
N PHE A 178 -1.93 0.21 -11.76
CA PHE A 178 -0.97 -0.82 -11.38
C PHE A 178 -1.56 -2.20 -11.57
N LEU A 179 -0.73 -3.13 -12.01
CA LEU A 179 -1.03 -4.56 -12.06
C LEU A 179 -0.10 -5.26 -11.07
N LEU A 180 -0.65 -5.78 -9.98
CA LEU A 180 0.10 -6.51 -8.96
C LEU A 180 -0.01 -8.00 -9.24
N VAL A 181 1.13 -8.65 -9.42
CA VAL A 181 1.23 -10.08 -9.70
C VAL A 181 2.30 -10.72 -8.81
N PRO A 182 2.19 -12.00 -8.48
CA PRO A 182 3.30 -12.73 -7.87
C PRO A 182 4.46 -12.87 -8.86
N ALA A 183 5.69 -13.01 -8.36
CA ALA A 183 6.90 -13.11 -9.17
C ALA A 183 6.83 -14.18 -10.28
N ALA A 184 6.13 -15.29 -10.02
CA ALA A 184 5.92 -16.36 -11.01
C ALA A 184 5.13 -15.93 -12.27
N LEU A 185 4.41 -14.82 -12.21
CA LEU A 185 3.60 -14.29 -13.31
C LEU A 185 4.15 -12.98 -13.87
N GLU A 186 5.32 -12.53 -13.42
CA GLU A 186 5.93 -11.26 -13.81
C GLU A 186 6.15 -11.16 -15.31
N ASP A 187 6.83 -12.14 -15.90
CA ASP A 187 7.13 -12.18 -17.34
C ASP A 187 5.83 -12.14 -18.18
N ARG A 188 4.84 -12.89 -17.76
CA ARG A 188 3.53 -12.91 -18.43
C ARG A 188 2.82 -11.57 -18.34
N ALA A 189 2.88 -10.92 -17.19
CA ALA A 189 2.31 -9.59 -16.99
C ALA A 189 3.01 -8.56 -17.88
N LEU A 190 4.34 -8.58 -17.95
CA LEU A 190 5.13 -7.70 -18.81
C LEU A 190 4.82 -7.91 -20.29
N GLN A 191 4.72 -9.16 -20.75
CA GLN A 191 4.31 -9.47 -22.12
C GLN A 191 2.93 -8.89 -22.45
N MET A 192 1.96 -9.05 -21.55
CA MET A 192 0.60 -8.56 -21.75
C MET A 192 0.49 -7.03 -21.76
N ILE A 193 1.30 -6.34 -20.94
CA ILE A 193 1.27 -4.86 -20.86
C ILE A 193 2.01 -4.25 -22.06
N ASN A 194 3.12 -4.86 -22.49
CA ASN A 194 3.98 -4.33 -23.54
C ASN A 194 3.61 -4.86 -24.94
N SER A 195 2.68 -5.81 -25.05
CA SER A 195 2.23 -6.33 -26.34
C SER A 195 1.50 -5.27 -27.14
N THR A 196 1.99 -4.97 -28.31
CA THR A 196 1.36 -4.10 -29.32
C THR A 196 0.55 -4.91 -30.35
N ALA A 197 0.50 -6.24 -30.21
CA ALA A 197 -0.22 -7.11 -31.12
C ALA A 197 -1.75 -6.89 -30.99
N PRO A 198 -2.51 -6.88 -32.10
CA PRO A 198 -3.95 -6.76 -32.04
C PRO A 198 -4.58 -7.97 -31.32
N PHE A 199 -5.71 -7.73 -30.69
CA PHE A 199 -6.51 -8.72 -29.98
C PHE A 199 -6.84 -9.88 -30.94
N GLY A 200 -6.33 -11.10 -30.66
CA GLY A 200 -6.62 -12.28 -31.47
C GLY A 200 -5.47 -12.82 -32.31
N ALA A 201 -4.25 -12.31 -32.13
CA ALA A 201 -3.04 -12.83 -32.80
C ALA A 201 -2.46 -14.10 -32.17
N ASP A 202 -3.14 -14.70 -31.20
CA ASP A 202 -2.76 -16.04 -30.67
C ASP A 202 -3.29 -17.12 -31.64
N LYS A 203 -2.38 -17.58 -32.53
CA LYS A 203 -2.50 -18.86 -33.20
C LYS A 203 -1.68 -19.89 -32.47
#